data_83ee3d2909ea97920d1ab1cc60eaa67f
#
_entry.id   83ee3d2909ea97920d1ab1cc60eaa67f
#
_cell.length_a   1.000
_cell.length_b   1.000
_cell.length_c   1.000
_cell.angle_alpha   90.00
_cell.angle_beta   90.00
_cell.angle_gamma   90.00
#
_symmetry.space_group_name_H-M   'P 1'
#
loop_
_entity.id
_entity.type
_entity.pdbx_description
1 polymer ?
#
loop_
_entity_poly.entity_id
_entity_poly.type
_entity_poly.pdbx_seq_one_letter_code
_entity_poly.pdbx_strand_id
1 'polypeptide(L)'
;RWLLPYYEGLNVRDKEDKKNVKAFTLNTMEKGGRGIGTIRPTNHFLNEIWESGDIRNSELMIIRDFQVDNPEAKDFKKWIMADGLYDKFNKEQQTRQFYPFIMKFSQVGTLEDDNYQKNADGTYKLTALGEHGVVYAWGSLSANTSMKDEYMYRLAGTYLLRAEAYLANNEPDKAMADLNELRDRARTRQLTSSSEVTLDFILDEQMRELYFEDFRVPTLCRLGKMVERSRKYNPFGANVGDHQNLFPIPYSEIEKNIFNKI
;
A
#
# COMPACT_ATOMS: atom_id res chain seq x y z
N ARG A 1 -3.26 -2.79 -8.58
CA ARG A 1 -4.06 -1.79 -9.29
C ARG A 1 -4.80 -0.85 -8.34
N TRP A 2 -5.60 -1.35 -7.38
CA TRP A 2 -6.36 -0.52 -6.45
C TRP A 2 -5.48 0.23 -5.45
N LEU A 3 -4.30 -0.28 -5.18
CA LEU A 3 -3.32 0.23 -4.22
C LEU A 3 -2.34 1.23 -4.83
N LEU A 4 -2.18 1.21 -6.15
CA LEU A 4 -1.35 2.19 -6.84
C LEU A 4 -2.15 3.47 -7.05
N PRO A 5 -1.55 4.65 -6.85
CA PRO A 5 -2.22 5.92 -7.10
C PRO A 5 -2.64 6.04 -8.57
N TYR A 6 -3.67 6.82 -8.82
CA TYR A 6 -4.12 7.15 -10.18
C TYR A 6 -3.19 8.21 -10.78
N TYR A 7 -1.92 7.89 -10.91
CA TYR A 7 -0.88 8.83 -11.35
C TYR A 7 -1.08 9.34 -12.78
N GLU A 8 -1.77 8.59 -13.64
CA GLU A 8 -2.20 9.07 -14.96
C GLU A 8 -3.07 10.35 -14.89
N GLY A 9 -3.71 10.58 -13.77
CA GLY A 9 -4.51 11.77 -13.51
C GLY A 9 -3.73 12.95 -12.97
N LEU A 10 -2.44 12.77 -12.59
CA LEU A 10 -1.63 13.85 -12.03
C LEU A 10 -1.30 14.88 -13.09
N ASN A 11 -1.70 16.13 -12.83
CA ASN A 11 -1.41 17.27 -13.70
C ASN A 11 -0.34 18.16 -13.07
N VAL A 12 0.54 18.66 -13.91
CA VAL A 12 1.59 19.65 -13.59
C VAL A 12 1.52 20.79 -14.61
N ARG A 13 2.33 21.83 -14.43
CA ARG A 13 2.40 22.92 -15.41
C ARG A 13 3.22 22.54 -16.64
N ASP A 14 2.83 23.05 -17.81
CA ASP A 14 3.63 22.98 -19.03
C ASP A 14 4.84 23.93 -18.94
N LYS A 15 5.74 23.86 -19.92
CA LYS A 15 6.96 24.68 -19.97
C LYS A 15 6.71 26.19 -19.96
N GLU A 16 5.55 26.63 -20.43
CA GLU A 16 5.17 28.04 -20.54
C GLU A 16 4.29 28.52 -19.39
N ASP A 17 4.01 27.67 -18.40
CA ASP A 17 3.07 27.93 -17.29
C ASP A 17 1.63 28.28 -17.71
N LYS A 18 1.25 28.00 -18.97
CA LYS A 18 -0.04 28.40 -19.54
C LYS A 18 -1.15 27.39 -19.28
N LYS A 19 -0.84 26.10 -19.32
CA LYS A 19 -1.83 25.01 -19.20
C LYS A 19 -1.34 23.90 -18.26
N ASN A 20 -2.28 23.08 -17.83
CA ASN A 20 -1.95 21.83 -17.12
C ASN A 20 -1.71 20.71 -18.15
N VAL A 21 -0.64 19.97 -17.95
CA VAL A 21 -0.29 18.76 -18.71
C VAL A 21 -0.12 17.60 -17.73
N LYS A 22 -0.16 16.37 -18.23
CA LYS A 22 0.11 15.19 -17.40
C LYS A 22 1.55 15.18 -16.92
N ALA A 23 1.77 14.78 -15.67
CA ALA A 23 3.13 14.54 -15.17
C ALA A 23 3.72 13.26 -15.79
N PHE A 24 2.87 12.24 -15.95
CA PHE A 24 3.23 10.94 -16.48
C PHE A 24 2.37 10.63 -17.71
N THR A 25 3.01 10.24 -18.79
CA THR A 25 2.34 10.04 -20.07
C THR A 25 1.89 8.60 -20.29
N LEU A 26 2.59 7.64 -19.69
CA LEU A 26 2.41 6.22 -19.95
C LEU A 26 2.49 5.40 -18.66
N ASN A 27 1.79 4.27 -18.67
CA ASN A 27 1.96 3.23 -17.68
C ASN A 27 3.25 2.49 -17.95
N THR A 28 4.12 2.40 -16.96
CA THR A 28 5.41 1.74 -17.11
C THR A 28 5.60 0.63 -16.09
N MET A 29 6.53 -0.26 -16.40
CA MET A 29 6.93 -1.35 -15.51
C MET A 29 7.42 -0.80 -14.17
N GLU A 30 8.20 0.25 -14.16
CA GLU A 30 8.79 0.86 -12.97
C GLU A 30 7.73 1.48 -12.05
N LYS A 31 6.60 1.90 -12.60
CA LYS A 31 5.45 2.39 -11.82
C LYS A 31 4.50 1.27 -11.39
N GLY A 32 4.82 0.01 -11.69
CA GLY A 32 3.99 -1.15 -11.34
C GLY A 32 2.71 -1.29 -12.16
N GLY A 33 2.59 -0.62 -13.31
CA GLY A 33 1.43 -0.64 -14.18
C GLY A 33 0.38 0.40 -13.82
N ARG A 34 -0.86 0.16 -14.21
CA ARG A 34 -1.98 1.10 -14.03
C ARG A 34 -2.41 1.24 -12.57
N GLY A 35 -2.44 2.47 -12.09
CA GLY A 35 -3.02 2.83 -10.80
C GLY A 35 -4.46 3.32 -10.89
N ILE A 36 -5.29 3.00 -9.91
CA ILE A 36 -6.67 3.51 -9.77
C ILE A 36 -6.80 4.38 -8.52
N GLY A 37 -6.01 4.12 -7.48
CA GLY A 37 -6.02 4.90 -6.25
C GLY A 37 -7.31 4.76 -5.46
N THR A 38 -7.90 3.58 -5.42
CA THR A 38 -9.11 3.33 -4.65
C THR A 38 -8.84 3.19 -3.16
N ILE A 39 -7.70 2.58 -2.81
CA ILE A 39 -7.26 2.37 -1.43
C ILE A 39 -5.93 3.09 -1.26
N ARG A 40 -5.88 3.99 -0.30
CA ARG A 40 -4.68 4.75 0.05
C ARG A 40 -4.18 4.31 1.43
N PRO A 41 -2.86 4.09 1.60
CA PRO A 41 -2.27 3.89 2.92
C PRO A 41 -2.42 5.14 3.81
N THR A 42 -2.56 4.92 5.11
CA THR A 42 -2.57 6.01 6.09
C THR A 42 -1.17 6.59 6.29
N ASN A 43 -1.09 7.81 6.83
CA ASN A 43 0.19 8.41 7.22
C ASN A 43 0.92 7.54 8.24
N HIS A 44 0.20 6.94 9.17
CA HIS A 44 0.75 6.00 10.14
C HIS A 44 1.53 4.88 9.47
N PHE A 45 0.95 4.23 8.46
CA PHE A 45 1.65 3.21 7.68
C PHE A 45 2.82 3.77 6.89
N LEU A 46 2.65 4.92 6.21
CA LEU A 46 3.67 5.42 5.30
C LEU A 46 4.91 5.95 6.01
N ASN A 47 4.75 6.57 7.19
CA ASN A 47 5.79 7.39 7.78
C ASN A 47 6.09 7.10 9.26
N GLU A 48 5.16 6.51 10.02
CA GLU A 48 5.28 6.46 11.48
C GLU A 48 5.75 5.10 12.03
N ILE A 49 5.31 3.99 11.41
CA ILE A 49 5.59 2.65 11.95
C ILE A 49 7.00 2.12 11.63
N TRP A 50 7.68 2.70 10.66
CA TRP A 50 8.94 2.17 10.14
C TRP A 50 10.13 2.57 11.00
N GLU A 51 11.01 1.62 11.23
CA GLU A 51 12.29 1.84 11.90
C GLU A 51 13.43 1.88 10.88
N SER A 52 14.54 2.50 11.26
CA SER A 52 15.71 2.60 10.38
C SER A 52 16.23 1.22 9.99
N GLY A 53 16.55 1.05 8.70
CA GLY A 53 17.09 -0.19 8.16
C GLY A 53 16.07 -1.26 7.80
N ASP A 54 14.78 -1.07 8.11
CA ASP A 54 13.73 -2.04 7.76
C ASP A 54 13.61 -2.17 6.24
N ILE A 55 13.99 -3.32 5.70
CA ILE A 55 13.98 -3.56 4.25
C ILE A 55 12.58 -3.58 3.64
N ARG A 56 11.53 -3.77 4.46
CA ARG A 56 10.13 -3.71 4.04
C ARG A 56 9.67 -2.29 3.71
N ASN A 57 10.44 -1.28 4.18
CA ASN A 57 10.26 0.14 3.84
C ASN A 57 11.29 0.64 2.81
N SER A 58 12.02 -0.25 2.16
CA SER A 58 12.98 0.13 1.13
C SER A 58 12.30 0.71 -0.11
N GLU A 59 13.06 1.42 -0.93
CA GLU A 59 12.59 1.96 -2.21
C GLU A 59 12.11 0.88 -3.19
N LEU A 60 12.54 -0.38 -3.02
CA LEU A 60 12.02 -1.50 -3.79
C LEU A 60 10.60 -1.90 -3.39
N MET A 61 10.19 -1.58 -2.16
CA MET A 61 8.89 -1.97 -1.61
C MET A 61 7.90 -0.81 -1.57
N ILE A 62 8.39 0.40 -1.28
CA ILE A 62 7.58 1.62 -1.21
C ILE A 62 8.34 2.74 -1.92
N ILE A 63 7.95 3.01 -3.17
CA ILE A 63 8.59 4.06 -3.97
C ILE A 63 7.95 5.40 -3.62
N ARG A 64 8.77 6.37 -3.25
CA ARG A 64 8.33 7.71 -2.86
C ARG A 64 8.71 8.79 -3.87
N ASP A 65 9.75 8.56 -4.65
CA ASP A 65 10.28 9.50 -5.63
C ASP A 65 10.00 9.03 -7.05
N PHE A 66 9.57 9.96 -7.90
CA PHE A 66 9.24 9.68 -9.29
C PHE A 66 9.82 10.75 -10.19
N GLN A 67 10.32 10.34 -11.34
CA GLN A 67 10.80 11.26 -12.35
C GLN A 67 9.66 11.61 -13.32
N VAL A 68 9.40 12.90 -13.54
CA VAL A 68 8.39 13.38 -14.49
C VAL A 68 8.82 12.98 -15.91
N ASP A 69 7.96 12.20 -16.59
CA ASP A 69 8.29 11.62 -17.91
C ASP A 69 7.65 12.35 -19.09
N ASN A 70 6.83 13.36 -18.86
CA ASN A 70 6.20 14.14 -19.93
C ASN A 70 7.14 15.26 -20.43
N PRO A 71 7.57 15.20 -21.71
CA PRO A 71 8.42 16.24 -22.28
C PRO A 71 7.81 17.65 -22.35
N GLU A 72 6.48 17.77 -22.31
CA GLU A 72 5.77 19.05 -22.29
C GLU A 72 5.76 19.69 -20.90
N ALA A 73 5.99 18.90 -19.83
CA ALA A 73 5.98 19.40 -18.47
C ALA A 73 7.16 20.30 -18.18
N LYS A 74 6.93 21.37 -17.41
CA LYS A 74 7.98 22.29 -16.92
C LYS A 74 9.04 21.55 -16.12
N ASP A 75 8.59 20.55 -15.37
CA ASP A 75 9.43 19.75 -14.49
C ASP A 75 9.89 18.42 -15.15
N PHE A 76 9.90 18.34 -16.48
CA PHE A 76 10.40 17.20 -17.20
C PHE A 76 11.79 16.75 -16.71
N LYS A 77 11.95 15.46 -16.45
CA LYS A 77 13.14 14.83 -15.85
C LYS A 77 13.46 15.22 -14.40
N LYS A 78 12.67 16.08 -13.76
CA LYS A 78 12.85 16.33 -12.33
C LYS A 78 12.21 15.20 -11.51
N TRP A 79 12.85 14.91 -10.39
CA TRP A 79 12.30 14.02 -9.38
C TRP A 79 11.30 14.78 -8.53
N ILE A 80 10.16 14.17 -8.28
CA ILE A 80 9.10 14.69 -7.44
C ILE A 80 8.79 13.67 -6.34
N MET A 81 8.75 14.12 -5.09
CA MET A 81 8.37 13.32 -3.96
C MET A 81 6.85 13.22 -3.86
N ALA A 82 6.33 12.02 -3.70
CA ALA A 82 4.91 11.79 -3.51
C ALA A 82 4.38 12.50 -2.26
N ASP A 83 5.12 12.44 -1.16
CA ASP A 83 4.76 13.13 0.09
C ASP A 83 4.79 14.66 -0.05
N GLY A 84 5.78 15.19 -0.77
CA GLY A 84 5.91 16.64 -1.00
C GLY A 84 4.78 17.20 -1.87
N LEU A 85 4.32 16.45 -2.86
CA LEU A 85 3.16 16.85 -3.66
C LEU A 85 1.87 16.77 -2.87
N TYR A 86 1.73 15.79 -1.98
CA TYR A 86 0.59 15.68 -1.10
C TYR A 86 0.44 16.90 -0.18
N ASP A 87 1.51 17.34 0.43
CA ASP A 87 1.53 18.54 1.27
C ASP A 87 1.23 19.83 0.47
N LYS A 88 1.63 19.88 -0.79
CA LYS A 88 1.46 21.04 -1.66
C LYS A 88 0.04 21.15 -2.24
N PHE A 89 -0.61 20.00 -2.53
CA PHE A 89 -1.95 19.96 -3.14
C PHE A 89 -3.10 19.98 -2.13
N ASN A 90 -2.81 20.20 -0.87
CA ASN A 90 -3.81 20.35 0.17
C ASN A 90 -3.88 19.16 1.14
N LYS A 91 -3.51 19.44 2.37
CA LYS A 91 -3.66 18.49 3.51
C LYS A 91 -5.12 18.04 3.71
N GLU A 92 -6.08 18.81 3.21
CA GLU A 92 -7.51 18.53 3.33
C GLU A 92 -8.06 17.66 2.18
N GLN A 93 -7.45 17.73 1.00
CA GLN A 93 -7.87 16.93 -0.14
C GLN A 93 -6.88 15.79 -0.39
N GLN A 94 -7.09 14.68 0.27
CA GLN A 94 -6.37 13.45 -0.01
C GLN A 94 -6.64 13.01 -1.45
N THR A 95 -5.74 13.41 -2.35
CA THR A 95 -5.86 13.01 -3.74
C THR A 95 -5.53 11.54 -3.92
N ARG A 96 -6.34 10.85 -4.72
CA ARG A 96 -6.03 9.49 -5.18
C ARG A 96 -4.95 9.45 -6.26
N GLN A 97 -4.49 10.61 -6.72
CA GLN A 97 -3.62 10.72 -7.90
C GLN A 97 -2.15 10.50 -7.58
N PHE A 98 -1.70 10.87 -6.39
CA PHE A 98 -0.29 10.78 -6.06
C PHE A 98 -0.05 10.58 -4.56
N TYR A 99 0.56 9.45 -4.23
CA TYR A 99 1.03 9.06 -2.91
C TYR A 99 2.09 7.96 -3.09
N PRO A 100 2.88 7.56 -2.07
CA PRO A 100 3.89 6.53 -2.23
C PRO A 100 3.33 5.24 -2.83
N PHE A 101 4.02 4.69 -3.83
CA PHE A 101 3.60 3.50 -4.56
C PHE A 101 4.00 2.25 -3.80
N ILE A 102 3.04 1.41 -3.49
CA ILE A 102 3.28 0.11 -2.84
C ILE A 102 3.59 -0.92 -3.92
N MET A 103 4.85 -1.37 -3.97
CA MET A 103 5.35 -2.27 -5.01
C MET A 103 5.26 -3.76 -4.65
N LYS A 104 4.89 -4.10 -3.43
CA LYS A 104 4.81 -5.49 -2.95
C LYS A 104 3.98 -6.40 -3.87
N PHE A 105 2.94 -5.84 -4.49
CA PHE A 105 2.05 -6.52 -5.43
C PHE A 105 2.16 -6.00 -6.87
N SER A 106 3.25 -5.29 -7.17
CA SER A 106 3.47 -4.84 -8.53
C SER A 106 3.72 -6.03 -9.47
N GLN A 107 3.40 -5.85 -10.73
CA GLN A 107 3.64 -6.86 -11.76
C GLN A 107 5.05 -6.77 -12.37
N VAL A 108 5.92 -5.96 -11.79
CA VAL A 108 7.29 -5.78 -12.28
C VAL A 108 8.01 -7.13 -12.32
N GLY A 109 8.52 -7.49 -13.50
CA GLY A 109 9.27 -8.73 -13.71
C GLY A 109 8.44 -10.03 -13.73
N THR A 110 7.12 -9.96 -13.67
CA THR A 110 6.24 -11.14 -13.68
C THR A 110 5.45 -11.32 -14.97
N LEU A 111 5.56 -10.39 -15.92
CA LEU A 111 4.84 -10.44 -17.17
C LEU A 111 5.72 -11.00 -18.28
N GLU A 112 5.09 -11.80 -19.15
CA GLU A 112 5.72 -12.29 -20.36
C GLU A 112 6.07 -11.12 -21.30
N ASP A 113 7.00 -11.37 -22.19
CA ASP A 113 7.56 -10.40 -23.14
C ASP A 113 6.47 -9.68 -23.97
N ASP A 114 5.38 -10.37 -24.29
CA ASP A 114 4.25 -9.85 -25.06
C ASP A 114 3.43 -8.78 -24.32
N ASN A 115 3.66 -8.61 -23.03
CA ASN A 115 2.97 -7.61 -22.24
C ASN A 115 3.60 -6.20 -22.32
N TYR A 116 4.69 -6.06 -23.08
CA TYR A 116 5.37 -4.79 -23.27
C TYR A 116 5.31 -4.34 -24.74
N GLN A 117 5.20 -3.03 -24.95
CA GLN A 117 5.26 -2.48 -26.29
C GLN A 117 6.68 -2.62 -26.85
N LYS A 118 6.77 -3.08 -28.10
CA LYS A 118 8.02 -3.21 -28.83
C LYS A 118 8.06 -2.27 -30.03
N ASN A 119 9.26 -1.85 -30.36
CA ASN A 119 9.59 -1.18 -31.61
C ASN A 119 9.63 -2.19 -32.76
N ALA A 120 9.70 -1.70 -33.98
CA ALA A 120 9.78 -2.54 -35.20
C ALA A 120 11.01 -3.46 -35.22
N ASP A 121 12.08 -3.09 -34.55
CA ASP A 121 13.32 -3.86 -34.41
C ASP A 121 13.30 -4.90 -33.25
N GLY A 122 12.18 -5.03 -32.56
CA GLY A 122 12.01 -5.96 -31.44
C GLY A 122 12.48 -5.44 -30.07
N THR A 123 13.08 -4.26 -30.01
CA THR A 123 13.45 -3.64 -28.72
C THR A 123 12.23 -3.12 -27.98
N TYR A 124 12.31 -3.00 -26.64
CA TYR A 124 11.22 -2.45 -25.86
C TYR A 124 11.02 -0.96 -26.16
N LYS A 125 9.77 -0.55 -26.27
CA LYS A 125 9.43 0.86 -26.35
C LYS A 125 9.63 1.51 -25.00
N LEU A 126 10.40 2.58 -24.98
CA LEU A 126 10.71 3.34 -23.76
C LEU A 126 9.91 4.64 -23.73
N THR A 127 9.73 5.20 -22.52
CA THR A 127 9.27 6.58 -22.35
C THR A 127 10.36 7.57 -22.74
N ALA A 128 10.03 8.85 -22.70
CA ALA A 128 11.01 9.92 -22.92
C ALA A 128 12.14 9.96 -21.85
N LEU A 129 12.07 9.14 -20.82
CA LEU A 129 13.14 8.94 -19.84
C LEU A 129 14.22 7.96 -20.31
N GLY A 130 13.99 7.23 -21.39
CA GLY A 130 14.92 6.23 -21.89
C GLY A 130 14.82 4.90 -21.14
N GLU A 131 15.94 4.35 -20.69
CA GLU A 131 16.04 3.02 -20.09
C GLU A 131 15.16 2.78 -18.83
N HIS A 132 14.69 3.85 -18.20
CA HIS A 132 13.84 3.79 -17.03
C HIS A 132 12.34 3.92 -17.34
N GLY A 133 11.87 3.44 -18.46
CA GLY A 133 10.48 3.65 -18.80
C GLY A 133 9.91 2.67 -19.80
N VAL A 134 10.03 1.37 -19.57
CA VAL A 134 9.45 0.34 -20.43
C VAL A 134 7.92 0.42 -20.40
N VAL A 135 7.32 0.54 -21.57
CA VAL A 135 5.88 0.78 -21.73
C VAL A 135 5.11 -0.53 -21.83
N TYR A 136 4.05 -0.68 -21.03
CA TYR A 136 3.15 -1.82 -21.17
C TYR A 136 2.46 -1.85 -22.53
N ALA A 137 2.30 -3.04 -23.12
CA ALA A 137 1.59 -3.26 -24.37
C ALA A 137 0.12 -2.85 -24.26
N TRP A 138 -0.45 -3.00 -23.10
CA TRP A 138 -1.85 -2.71 -22.88
C TRP A 138 -2.01 -1.24 -22.52
N GLY A 139 -2.87 -0.56 -23.25
CA GLY A 139 -3.35 0.76 -22.85
C GLY A 139 -4.02 0.70 -21.50
N SER A 140 -4.27 1.87 -20.93
CA SER A 140 -4.80 2.06 -19.56
C SER A 140 -6.00 1.19 -19.18
N LEU A 141 -6.78 0.71 -20.14
CA LEU A 141 -8.02 -0.04 -19.91
C LEU A 141 -7.86 -1.55 -19.77
N SER A 142 -6.81 -2.15 -20.30
CA SER A 142 -6.67 -3.61 -20.37
C SER A 142 -5.77 -4.23 -19.29
N ALA A 143 -5.00 -3.45 -18.56
CA ALA A 143 -4.20 -3.90 -17.41
C ALA A 143 -5.08 -4.20 -16.17
N ASN A 144 -6.16 -4.93 -16.35
CA ASN A 144 -7.18 -5.14 -15.31
C ASN A 144 -6.95 -6.36 -14.44
N THR A 145 -6.11 -7.27 -14.88
CA THR A 145 -5.87 -8.56 -14.23
C THR A 145 -4.43 -8.62 -13.74
N SER A 146 -4.24 -9.03 -12.50
CA SER A 146 -2.96 -9.49 -12.00
C SER A 146 -2.86 -10.99 -12.29
N MET A 147 -1.75 -11.40 -12.91
CA MET A 147 -1.40 -12.81 -13.10
C MET A 147 -0.47 -13.31 -11.99
N LYS A 148 -0.21 -12.47 -10.98
CA LYS A 148 0.64 -12.80 -9.86
C LYS A 148 -0.14 -13.61 -8.83
N ASP A 149 0.47 -14.68 -8.34
CA ASP A 149 -0.06 -15.46 -7.23
C ASP A 149 -0.16 -14.60 -5.97
N GLU A 150 -1.24 -14.77 -5.23
CA GLU A 150 -1.49 -14.11 -3.96
C GLU A 150 -1.32 -15.11 -2.81
N TYR A 151 -0.67 -14.68 -1.74
CA TYR A 151 -0.55 -15.48 -0.54
C TYR A 151 -1.90 -15.54 0.18
N MET A 152 -2.41 -16.75 0.40
CA MET A 152 -3.54 -16.96 1.29
C MET A 152 -3.10 -16.92 2.75
N TYR A 153 -2.04 -17.65 3.05
CA TYR A 153 -1.39 -17.70 4.36
C TYR A 153 0.11 -17.93 4.19
N ARG A 154 0.89 -17.40 5.11
CA ARG A 154 2.32 -17.65 5.17
C ARG A 154 2.83 -17.68 6.61
N LEU A 155 3.99 -18.28 6.84
CA LEU A 155 4.57 -18.51 8.16
C LEU A 155 4.65 -17.23 9.02
N ALA A 156 4.90 -16.08 8.42
CA ALA A 156 4.93 -14.81 9.14
C ALA A 156 3.60 -14.48 9.83
N GLY A 157 2.46 -14.79 9.18
CA GLY A 157 1.15 -14.66 9.80
C GLY A 157 0.99 -15.56 11.03
N THR A 158 1.53 -16.79 10.96
CA THR A 158 1.52 -17.75 12.08
C THR A 158 2.34 -17.22 13.28
N TYR A 159 3.53 -16.66 13.04
CA TYR A 159 4.33 -16.02 14.09
C TYR A 159 3.57 -14.88 14.78
N LEU A 160 2.93 -14.00 14.00
CA LEU A 160 2.19 -12.87 14.53
C LEU A 160 0.96 -13.29 15.35
N LEU A 161 0.20 -14.29 14.87
CA LEU A 161 -0.92 -14.86 15.62
C LEU A 161 -0.45 -15.55 16.90
N ARG A 162 0.68 -16.24 16.86
CA ARG A 162 1.25 -16.90 18.04
C ARG A 162 1.78 -15.87 19.05
N ALA A 163 2.42 -14.82 18.59
CA ALA A 163 2.85 -13.71 19.46
C ALA A 163 1.65 -13.05 20.16
N GLU A 164 0.54 -12.84 19.45
CA GLU A 164 -0.71 -12.34 20.03
C GLU A 164 -1.24 -13.29 21.12
N ALA A 165 -1.26 -14.60 20.84
CA ALA A 165 -1.70 -15.59 21.81
C ALA A 165 -0.78 -15.66 23.04
N TYR A 166 0.54 -15.60 22.86
CA TYR A 166 1.49 -15.53 23.98
C TYR A 166 1.28 -14.29 24.84
N LEU A 167 1.08 -13.13 24.21
CA LEU A 167 0.81 -11.91 24.97
C LEU A 167 -0.49 -12.04 25.79
N ALA A 168 -1.54 -12.60 25.21
CA ALA A 168 -2.82 -12.83 25.90
C ALA A 168 -2.67 -13.81 27.07
N ASN A 169 -1.74 -14.76 26.99
CA ASN A 169 -1.42 -15.72 28.05
C ASN A 169 -0.39 -15.21 29.07
N ASN A 170 -0.06 -13.91 29.08
CA ASN A 170 0.99 -13.32 29.92
C ASN A 170 2.39 -13.95 29.73
N GLU A 171 2.72 -14.32 28.51
CA GLU A 171 4.02 -14.85 28.10
C GLU A 171 4.75 -13.90 27.11
N PRO A 172 4.99 -12.62 27.47
CA PRO A 172 5.50 -11.62 26.53
C PRO A 172 6.93 -11.91 26.04
N ASP A 173 7.74 -12.67 26.76
CA ASP A 173 9.07 -13.09 26.30
C ASP A 173 8.99 -14.03 25.10
N LYS A 174 8.01 -14.94 25.08
CA LYS A 174 7.77 -15.82 23.93
C LYS A 174 7.21 -15.04 22.74
N ALA A 175 6.32 -14.08 23.01
CA ALA A 175 5.82 -13.18 21.98
C ALA A 175 6.96 -12.35 21.36
N MET A 176 7.88 -11.84 22.19
CA MET A 176 9.07 -11.12 21.75
C MET A 176 9.95 -11.96 20.84
N ALA A 177 10.17 -13.23 21.18
CA ALA A 177 10.96 -14.14 20.36
C ALA A 177 10.36 -14.30 18.96
N ASP A 178 9.03 -14.52 18.86
CA ASP A 178 8.34 -14.64 17.58
C ASP A 178 8.42 -13.34 16.74
N LEU A 179 8.26 -12.20 17.37
CA LEU A 179 8.39 -10.90 16.71
C LEU A 179 9.83 -10.69 16.21
N ASN A 180 10.82 -11.08 16.98
CA ASN A 180 12.22 -10.93 16.63
C ASN A 180 12.63 -11.80 15.43
N GLU A 181 12.02 -12.98 15.23
CA GLU A 181 12.22 -13.77 14.02
C GLU A 181 11.85 -12.99 12.75
N LEU A 182 10.73 -12.26 12.79
CA LEU A 182 10.29 -11.43 11.66
C LEU A 182 11.17 -10.18 11.49
N ARG A 183 11.57 -9.59 12.60
CA ARG A 183 12.38 -8.37 12.64
C ARG A 183 13.82 -8.63 12.21
N ASP A 184 14.39 -9.79 12.53
CA ASP A 184 15.69 -10.22 12.04
C ASP A 184 15.69 -10.37 10.52
N ARG A 185 14.70 -11.08 9.99
CA ARG A 185 14.53 -11.21 8.55
C ARG A 185 14.37 -9.85 7.85
N ALA A 186 13.68 -8.92 8.49
CA ALA A 186 13.46 -7.57 8.00
C ALA A 186 14.68 -6.64 8.18
N ARG A 187 15.76 -7.12 8.81
CA ARG A 187 16.97 -6.34 9.11
C ARG A 187 16.69 -5.07 9.90
N THR A 188 15.71 -5.14 10.78
CA THR A 188 15.36 -4.01 11.65
C THR A 188 15.76 -4.30 13.10
N ARG A 189 15.66 -3.30 13.98
CA ARG A 189 16.03 -3.41 15.39
C ARG A 189 15.29 -4.57 16.06
N GLN A 190 16.03 -5.41 16.77
CA GLN A 190 15.47 -6.45 17.63
C GLN A 190 14.87 -5.83 18.90
N LEU A 191 13.77 -6.39 19.40
CA LEU A 191 13.24 -6.05 20.71
C LEU A 191 14.16 -6.62 21.79
N THR A 192 14.48 -5.82 22.80
CA THR A 192 15.42 -6.17 23.86
C THR A 192 14.74 -6.37 25.20
N SER A 193 13.47 -5.96 25.33
CA SER A 193 12.66 -6.13 26.52
C SER A 193 11.25 -6.57 26.16
N SER A 194 10.74 -7.55 26.89
CA SER A 194 9.35 -7.99 26.74
C SER A 194 8.33 -6.90 27.10
N SER A 195 8.74 -5.86 27.83
CA SER A 195 7.90 -4.69 28.08
C SER A 195 7.56 -3.88 26.82
N GLU A 196 8.31 -4.05 25.73
CA GLU A 196 8.02 -3.44 24.43
C GLU A 196 6.87 -4.15 23.71
N VAL A 197 6.56 -5.39 24.10
CA VAL A 197 5.53 -6.21 23.45
C VAL A 197 4.15 -5.82 23.98
N THR A 198 3.51 -4.96 23.23
CA THR A 198 2.11 -4.57 23.44
C THR A 198 1.23 -5.06 22.30
N LEU A 199 -0.08 -5.11 22.52
CA LEU A 199 -1.00 -5.44 21.43
C LEU A 199 -0.88 -4.45 20.25
N ASP A 200 -0.73 -3.17 20.53
CA ASP A 200 -0.54 -2.14 19.50
C ASP A 200 0.76 -2.37 18.72
N PHE A 201 1.85 -2.76 19.40
CA PHE A 201 3.10 -3.11 18.75
C PHE A 201 2.94 -4.32 17.80
N ILE A 202 2.29 -5.39 18.27
CA ILE A 202 1.99 -6.57 17.43
C ILE A 202 1.15 -6.19 16.22
N LEU A 203 0.14 -5.35 16.40
CA LEU A 203 -0.70 -4.87 15.31
C LEU A 203 0.08 -4.01 14.30
N ASP A 204 1.05 -3.23 14.75
CA ASP A 204 1.92 -2.46 13.85
C ASP A 204 2.94 -3.37 13.15
N GLU A 205 3.50 -4.38 13.86
CA GLU A 205 4.36 -5.39 13.22
C GLU A 205 3.59 -6.20 12.16
N GLN A 206 2.35 -6.56 12.44
CA GLN A 206 1.47 -7.20 11.47
C GLN A 206 1.23 -6.29 10.25
N MET A 207 1.06 -4.99 10.47
CA MET A 207 0.92 -4.03 9.39
C MET A 207 2.21 -3.92 8.56
N ARG A 208 3.41 -3.86 9.20
CA ARG A 208 4.71 -3.88 8.50
C ARG A 208 4.91 -5.13 7.65
N GLU A 209 4.52 -6.29 8.21
CA GLU A 209 4.80 -7.58 7.61
C GLU A 209 3.76 -8.00 6.57
N LEU A 210 2.48 -7.83 6.88
CA LEU A 210 1.36 -8.41 6.12
C LEU A 210 0.49 -7.35 5.41
N TYR A 211 0.99 -6.11 5.22
CA TYR A 211 0.19 -5.11 4.53
C TYR A 211 -0.29 -5.62 3.18
N PHE A 212 -1.60 -5.50 2.97
CA PHE A 212 -2.34 -5.99 1.80
C PHE A 212 -2.33 -7.51 1.56
N GLU A 213 -1.79 -8.31 2.46
CA GLU A 213 -1.89 -9.77 2.44
C GLU A 213 -2.93 -10.28 3.44
N ASP A 214 -3.11 -9.58 4.56
CA ASP A 214 -3.98 -9.98 5.64
C ASP A 214 -5.33 -9.24 5.61
N PHE A 215 -6.35 -9.92 6.10
CA PHE A 215 -7.68 -9.35 6.33
C PHE A 215 -7.67 -8.46 7.58
N ARG A 216 -7.15 -7.24 7.44
CA ARG A 216 -6.93 -6.30 8.55
C ARG A 216 -8.21 -5.98 9.33
N VAL A 217 -9.33 -5.78 8.65
CA VAL A 217 -10.61 -5.44 9.28
C VAL A 217 -11.10 -6.56 10.21
N PRO A 218 -11.18 -7.84 9.78
CA PRO A 218 -11.50 -8.95 10.68
C PRO A 218 -10.60 -9.04 11.92
N THR A 219 -9.29 -8.85 11.74
CA THR A 219 -8.34 -8.88 12.86
C THR A 219 -8.63 -7.76 13.87
N LEU A 220 -8.84 -6.53 13.40
CA LEU A 220 -9.14 -5.40 14.27
C LEU A 220 -10.50 -5.54 14.96
N CYS A 221 -11.53 -6.06 14.27
CA CYS A 221 -12.83 -6.32 14.87
C CYS A 221 -12.77 -7.40 15.95
N ARG A 222 -12.07 -8.52 15.67
CA ARG A 222 -11.88 -9.62 16.63
C ARG A 222 -11.22 -9.16 17.93
N LEU A 223 -10.32 -8.20 17.84
CA LEU A 223 -9.58 -7.62 18.96
C LEU A 223 -10.26 -6.38 19.59
N GLY A 224 -11.42 -5.96 19.06
CA GLY A 224 -12.09 -4.74 19.52
C GLY A 224 -11.33 -3.45 19.25
N LYS A 225 -10.39 -3.48 18.28
CA LYS A 225 -9.47 -2.37 17.97
C LYS A 225 -9.85 -1.62 16.68
N MET A 226 -10.91 -2.01 16.00
CA MET A 226 -11.30 -1.42 14.73
C MET A 226 -11.62 0.07 14.88
N VAL A 227 -12.49 0.43 15.80
CA VAL A 227 -12.92 1.83 15.99
C VAL A 227 -11.78 2.68 16.54
N GLU A 228 -11.09 2.21 17.60
CA GLU A 228 -9.98 2.92 18.22
C GLU A 228 -8.89 3.28 17.19
N ARG A 229 -8.39 2.28 16.46
CA ARG A 229 -7.31 2.49 15.50
C ARG A 229 -7.77 3.26 14.26
N SER A 230 -9.02 3.09 13.82
CA SER A 230 -9.56 3.90 12.73
C SER A 230 -9.63 5.38 13.11
N ARG A 231 -10.13 5.71 14.30
CA ARG A 231 -10.18 7.11 14.78
C ARG A 231 -8.80 7.71 14.97
N LYS A 232 -7.82 6.90 15.39
CA LYS A 232 -6.46 7.36 15.64
C LYS A 232 -5.65 7.61 14.37
N TYR A 233 -5.76 6.72 13.38
CA TYR A 233 -4.84 6.69 12.25
C TYR A 233 -5.47 7.01 10.89
N ASN A 234 -6.79 6.92 10.76
CA ASN A 234 -7.46 7.25 9.51
C ASN A 234 -8.00 8.68 9.57
N PRO A 235 -7.64 9.55 8.62
CA PRO A 235 -8.13 10.94 8.62
C PRO A 235 -9.65 11.07 8.55
N PHE A 236 -10.35 10.03 8.07
CA PHE A 236 -11.81 9.94 8.08
C PHE A 236 -12.38 9.15 9.27
N GLY A 237 -11.52 8.74 10.19
CA GLY A 237 -11.88 7.86 11.31
C GLY A 237 -12.87 8.46 12.30
N ALA A 238 -13.00 9.79 12.35
CA ALA A 238 -13.97 10.46 13.23
C ALA A 238 -15.44 10.02 12.97
N ASN A 239 -15.73 9.58 11.77
CA ASN A 239 -17.07 9.12 11.37
C ASN A 239 -17.36 7.64 11.73
N VAL A 240 -16.38 6.93 12.29
CA VAL A 240 -16.54 5.53 12.65
C VAL A 240 -17.26 5.42 14.00
N GLY A 241 -18.42 4.77 14.00
CA GLY A 241 -19.24 4.55 15.20
C GLY A 241 -18.81 3.34 16.00
N ASP A 242 -19.08 3.32 17.30
CA ASP A 242 -18.63 2.24 18.21
C ASP A 242 -19.16 0.84 17.83
N HIS A 243 -20.35 0.79 17.21
CA HIS A 243 -20.94 -0.45 16.71
C HIS A 243 -20.11 -1.11 15.59
N GLN A 244 -19.22 -0.36 14.92
CA GLN A 244 -18.39 -0.86 13.82
C GLN A 244 -17.19 -1.70 14.28
N ASN A 245 -17.02 -1.93 15.59
CA ASN A 245 -16.18 -3.03 16.08
C ASN A 245 -16.76 -4.42 15.74
N LEU A 246 -18.03 -4.48 15.37
CA LEU A 246 -18.71 -5.72 14.98
C LEU A 246 -19.03 -5.69 13.48
N PHE A 247 -19.01 -6.87 12.86
CA PHE A 247 -19.55 -7.01 11.52
C PHE A 247 -21.08 -6.95 11.56
N PRO A 248 -21.73 -6.18 10.68
CA PRO A 248 -23.18 -6.19 10.58
C PRO A 248 -23.69 -7.56 10.12
N ILE A 249 -24.79 -8.01 10.70
CA ILE A 249 -25.53 -9.16 10.15
C ILE A 249 -26.14 -8.70 8.82
N PRO A 250 -25.90 -9.43 7.70
CA PRO A 250 -26.50 -9.08 6.43
C PRO A 250 -28.03 -8.99 6.53
N TYR A 251 -28.63 -7.94 5.96
CA TYR A 251 -30.07 -7.74 6.02
C TYR A 251 -30.85 -8.96 5.45
N SER A 252 -30.32 -9.60 4.42
CA SER A 252 -30.86 -10.83 3.86
C SER A 252 -30.98 -11.99 4.86
N GLU A 253 -30.11 -12.05 5.86
CA GLU A 253 -30.20 -13.07 6.92
C GLU A 253 -31.25 -12.70 7.96
N ILE A 254 -31.45 -11.41 8.22
CA ILE A 254 -32.51 -10.93 9.10
C ILE A 254 -33.89 -11.20 8.46
N GLU A 255 -34.05 -10.92 7.16
CA GLU A 255 -35.31 -11.18 6.43
C GLU A 255 -35.67 -12.66 6.36
N LYS A 256 -34.69 -13.55 6.18
CA LYS A 256 -34.91 -14.98 6.10
C LYS A 256 -35.17 -15.64 7.46
N ASN A 257 -34.78 -14.97 8.54
CA ASN A 257 -34.96 -15.52 9.89
C ASN A 257 -36.36 -15.24 10.41
N ILE A 258 -37.27 -16.16 10.13
CA ILE A 258 -38.69 -16.08 10.53
C ILE A 258 -38.90 -16.22 12.05
N PHE A 259 -37.92 -16.71 12.79
CA PHE A 259 -38.03 -16.98 14.24
C PHE A 259 -37.58 -15.81 15.11
N ASN A 260 -36.77 -14.91 14.59
CA ASN A 260 -36.29 -13.73 15.29
C ASN A 260 -36.68 -12.44 14.54
N LYS A 261 -37.97 -12.13 14.55
CA LYS A 261 -38.41 -10.77 14.27
C LYS A 261 -38.07 -9.92 15.48
N ILE A 262 -36.87 -9.34 15.46
CA ILE A 262 -36.48 -8.27 16.40
C ILE A 262 -37.04 -6.96 15.89
#